data_1b9392d80f042d26c9fcc4d65c145321
#
_entry.id   1b9392d80f042d26c9fcc4d65c145321
#
_cell.length_a   1.000
_cell.length_b   1.000
_cell.length_c   1.000
_cell.angle_alpha   90.00
_cell.angle_beta   90.00
_cell.angle_gamma   90.00
#
_symmetry.space_group_name_H-M   'P 1'
#
loop_
_entity.id
_entity.type
_entity.pdbx_description
1 polymer ?
#
loop_
_entity_poly.entity_id
_entity_poly.type
_entity_poly.pdbx_seq_one_letter_code
_entity_poly.pdbx_strand_id
1 'polypeptide(L)'
;MANAEHGMIAVDKIGAKVLFLDPVTYETEVVIDGFPKTVHELLIVPETGMAYVPIFGDGVHGRNPKPQHFLCVFDLHKRAHVATIDLRPYIAPHTLKLGPDGLIYITCENSAVVAVIDRAKNKVVEAIDSGSTNGHRLIIAPDG
;
A
#
# COMPACT_ATOMS: atom_id res chain seq x y z
N MET A 1 10.24 12.01 -26.91
CA MET A 1 10.21 12.23 -25.44
C MET A 1 8.89 11.70 -24.94
N ALA A 2 8.91 10.64 -24.15
CA ALA A 2 7.70 10.10 -23.55
C ALA A 2 7.06 11.19 -22.67
N ASN A 3 5.78 11.44 -22.89
CA ASN A 3 5.03 12.39 -22.08
C ASN A 3 5.02 11.89 -20.64
N ALA A 4 5.67 12.61 -19.74
CA ALA A 4 5.81 12.24 -18.32
C ALA A 4 4.48 12.24 -17.53
N GLU A 5 3.37 12.46 -18.20
CA GLU A 5 2.04 12.53 -17.57
C GLU A 5 1.37 11.17 -17.37
N HIS A 6 1.87 10.10 -18.01
CA HIS A 6 1.29 8.77 -17.90
C HIS A 6 2.40 7.76 -17.63
N GLY A 7 2.25 6.99 -16.57
CA GLY A 7 3.12 5.89 -16.20
C GLY A 7 2.31 4.71 -15.71
N MET A 8 2.93 3.55 -15.65
CA MET A 8 2.35 2.36 -15.05
C MET A 8 3.21 1.95 -13.85
N ILE A 9 2.57 1.60 -12.74
CA ILE A 9 3.22 1.03 -11.58
C ILE A 9 2.61 -0.35 -11.31
N ALA A 10 3.45 -1.32 -11.04
CA ALA A 10 3.04 -2.69 -10.74
C ALA A 10 3.75 -3.21 -9.49
N VAL A 11 3.09 -4.14 -8.81
CA VAL A 11 3.61 -4.81 -7.62
C VAL A 11 3.86 -6.27 -7.94
N ASP A 12 5.13 -6.70 -7.87
CA ASP A 12 5.50 -8.11 -7.92
C ASP A 12 5.52 -8.67 -6.49
N LYS A 13 4.42 -9.30 -6.12
CA LYS A 13 4.24 -9.84 -4.77
C LYS A 13 5.30 -10.86 -4.40
N ILE A 14 5.58 -11.80 -5.28
CA ILE A 14 6.51 -12.92 -5.02
C ILE A 14 7.96 -12.45 -5.10
N GLY A 15 8.28 -11.62 -6.08
CA GLY A 15 9.60 -11.02 -6.23
C GLY A 15 9.90 -9.92 -5.21
N ALA A 16 8.91 -9.50 -4.41
CA ALA A 16 9.01 -8.40 -3.44
C ALA A 16 9.57 -7.12 -4.09
N LYS A 17 8.96 -6.70 -5.21
CA LYS A 17 9.40 -5.56 -6.02
C LYS A 17 8.24 -4.64 -6.37
N VAL A 18 8.57 -3.38 -6.55
CA VAL A 18 7.69 -2.39 -7.19
C VAL A 18 8.34 -2.00 -8.52
N LEU A 19 7.57 -2.06 -9.59
CA LEU A 19 8.02 -1.84 -10.95
C LEU A 19 7.36 -0.59 -11.51
N PHE A 20 8.14 0.27 -12.15
CA PHE A 20 7.62 1.32 -13.00
C PHE A 20 7.85 0.92 -14.45
N LEU A 21 6.79 0.95 -15.24
CA LEU A 21 6.80 0.50 -16.63
C LEU A 21 6.41 1.66 -17.56
N ASP A 22 6.92 1.60 -18.77
CA ASP A 22 6.43 2.43 -19.86
C ASP A 22 4.97 2.04 -20.18
N PRO A 23 4.03 2.98 -20.23
CA PRO A 23 2.60 2.67 -20.40
C PRO A 23 2.22 2.25 -21.83
N VAL A 24 3.15 2.37 -22.79
CA VAL A 24 2.92 2.03 -24.21
C VAL A 24 3.61 0.72 -24.57
N THR A 25 4.89 0.58 -24.22
CA THR A 25 5.70 -0.60 -24.54
C THR A 25 5.63 -1.69 -23.47
N TYR A 26 5.20 -1.33 -22.25
CA TYR A 26 5.18 -2.17 -21.06
C TYR A 26 6.58 -2.65 -20.62
N GLU A 27 7.62 -2.06 -21.14
CA GLU A 27 8.97 -2.32 -20.69
C GLU A 27 9.20 -1.75 -19.28
N THR A 28 9.90 -2.51 -18.45
CA THR A 28 10.24 -2.07 -17.09
C THR A 28 11.35 -1.02 -17.17
N GLU A 29 11.08 0.17 -16.67
CA GLU A 29 12.01 1.29 -16.65
C GLU A 29 12.75 1.42 -15.31
N VAL A 30 12.03 1.13 -14.19
CA VAL A 30 12.62 1.20 -12.85
C VAL A 30 12.15 -0.01 -12.03
N VAL A 31 13.08 -0.63 -11.31
CA VAL A 31 12.80 -1.69 -10.34
C VAL A 31 13.22 -1.20 -8.97
N ILE A 32 12.31 -1.26 -8.00
CA ILE A 32 12.60 -0.99 -6.60
C ILE A 32 12.37 -2.29 -5.83
N ASP A 33 13.41 -2.75 -5.13
CA ASP A 33 13.42 -4.00 -4.37
C ASP A 33 13.96 -3.77 -2.94
N GLY A 34 14.33 -4.87 -2.27
CA GLY A 34 14.86 -4.81 -0.90
C GLY A 34 13.81 -4.76 0.19
N PHE A 35 12.55 -4.97 -0.15
CA PHE A 35 11.46 -5.05 0.84
C PHE A 35 11.54 -6.36 1.64
N PRO A 36 11.17 -6.32 2.94
CA PRO A 36 11.34 -7.49 3.81
C PRO A 36 10.53 -8.72 3.37
N LYS A 37 9.39 -8.58 2.78
CA LYS A 37 8.50 -9.55 2.11
C LYS A 37 7.08 -9.01 2.10
N THR A 38 6.39 -9.55 1.43
CA THR A 38 5.69 -9.46 0.16
C THR A 38 5.05 -8.09 0.09
N VAL A 39 5.49 -7.27 -0.81
CA VAL A 39 4.69 -6.13 -1.30
C VAL A 39 3.36 -6.68 -1.81
N HIS A 40 2.24 -6.01 -1.54
CA HIS A 40 0.93 -6.63 -1.83
C HIS A 40 0.05 -5.75 -2.71
N GLU A 41 -0.85 -5.00 -2.14
CA GLU A 41 -1.80 -4.13 -2.85
C GLU A 41 -1.14 -2.80 -3.27
N LEU A 42 -1.90 -1.95 -3.94
CA LEU A 42 -1.45 -0.65 -4.40
C LEU A 42 -2.61 0.35 -4.35
N LEU A 43 -2.36 1.51 -3.78
CA LEU A 43 -3.23 2.67 -3.85
C LEU A 43 -2.49 3.84 -4.49
N ILE A 44 -3.04 4.42 -5.53
CA ILE A 44 -2.57 5.70 -6.10
C ILE A 44 -3.44 6.83 -5.59
N VAL A 45 -2.80 7.92 -5.21
CA VAL A 45 -3.45 9.20 -4.85
C VAL A 45 -3.03 10.24 -5.89
N PRO A 46 -3.80 10.40 -6.96
CA PRO A 46 -3.41 11.21 -8.12
C PRO A 46 -3.12 12.67 -7.76
N GLU A 47 -3.91 13.24 -6.84
CA GLU A 47 -3.79 14.66 -6.43
C GLU A 47 -2.43 15.00 -5.82
N THR A 48 -1.75 14.00 -5.25
CA THR A 48 -0.42 14.18 -4.64
C THR A 48 0.70 13.56 -5.45
N GLY A 49 0.39 12.77 -6.47
CA GLY A 49 1.38 12.00 -7.23
C GLY A 49 2.05 10.91 -6.40
N MET A 50 1.38 10.42 -5.35
CA MET A 50 1.92 9.39 -4.47
C MET A 50 1.21 8.05 -4.65
N ALA A 51 1.96 6.97 -4.46
CA ALA A 51 1.44 5.62 -4.36
C ALA A 51 1.81 5.01 -3.00
N TYR A 52 0.94 4.15 -2.50
CA TYR A 52 1.07 3.48 -1.20
C TYR A 52 1.00 1.97 -1.40
N VAL A 53 2.01 1.26 -0.89
CA VAL A 53 2.14 -0.19 -1.05
C VAL A 53 2.37 -0.83 0.31
N PRO A 54 1.46 -1.67 0.81
CA PRO A 54 1.62 -2.37 2.07
C PRO A 54 2.61 -3.53 1.93
N ILE A 55 3.36 -3.77 3.00
CA ILE A 55 4.18 -4.97 3.15
C ILE A 55 3.41 -5.94 4.05
N PHE A 56 2.78 -6.93 3.42
CA PHE A 56 1.88 -7.87 4.09
C PHE A 56 2.61 -8.85 5.02
N GLY A 57 3.72 -9.40 4.55
CA GLY A 57 4.49 -10.43 5.25
C GLY A 57 4.69 -11.68 4.40
N ASP A 58 5.02 -12.80 5.06
CA ASP A 58 5.43 -14.04 4.39
C ASP A 58 4.27 -15.05 4.37
N GLY A 59 3.29 -14.81 3.51
CA GLY A 59 2.15 -15.70 3.44
C GLY A 59 1.07 -15.31 2.46
N VAL A 60 -0.07 -15.94 2.64
CA VAL A 60 -1.31 -15.66 1.93
C VAL A 60 -2.38 -15.24 2.93
N HIS A 61 -3.47 -14.68 2.43
CA HIS A 61 -4.64 -14.34 3.25
C HIS A 61 -5.06 -15.52 4.13
N GLY A 62 -5.29 -15.26 5.42
CA GLY A 62 -5.63 -16.27 6.42
C GLY A 62 -4.45 -17.15 6.88
N ARG A 63 -3.27 -17.02 6.29
CA ARG A 63 -2.08 -17.78 6.66
C ARG A 63 -0.80 -16.96 6.45
N ASN A 64 -0.53 -16.04 7.38
CA ASN A 64 0.66 -15.18 7.34
C ASN A 64 1.51 -15.43 8.61
N PRO A 65 2.48 -16.36 8.56
CA PRO A 65 3.29 -16.74 9.74
C PRO A 65 4.30 -15.67 10.16
N LYS A 66 4.63 -14.75 9.28
CA LYS A 66 5.58 -13.64 9.55
C LYS A 66 4.99 -12.33 9.03
N PRO A 67 3.93 -11.81 9.68
CA PRO A 67 3.29 -10.57 9.27
C PRO A 67 4.24 -9.38 9.40
N GLN A 68 4.16 -8.46 8.47
CA GLN A 68 4.87 -7.20 8.50
C GLN A 68 3.93 -6.06 8.96
N HIS A 69 4.46 -4.85 9.07
CA HIS A 69 3.74 -3.70 9.62
C HIS A 69 4.10 -2.39 8.92
N PHE A 70 4.53 -2.47 7.66
CA PHE A 70 4.97 -1.31 6.91
C PHE A 70 4.00 -0.95 5.80
N LEU A 71 3.86 0.35 5.58
CA LEU A 71 3.23 0.93 4.40
C LEU A 71 4.27 1.81 3.70
N CYS A 72 4.74 1.39 2.55
CA CYS A 72 5.73 2.10 1.75
C CYS A 72 5.06 3.17 0.90
N VAL A 73 5.70 4.35 0.79
CA VAL A 73 5.25 5.50 0.01
C VAL A 73 6.19 5.73 -1.16
N PHE A 74 5.63 5.82 -2.34
CA PHE A 74 6.36 6.05 -3.59
C PHE A 74 5.94 7.38 -4.22
N ASP A 75 6.92 8.16 -4.66
CA ASP A 75 6.72 9.33 -5.49
C ASP A 75 6.67 8.87 -6.95
N LEU A 76 5.54 9.07 -7.62
CA LEU A 76 5.30 8.61 -8.99
C LEU A 76 6.11 9.40 -10.02
N HIS A 77 6.39 10.68 -9.75
CA HIS A 77 7.18 11.52 -10.65
C HIS A 77 8.67 11.20 -10.55
N LYS A 78 9.17 10.99 -9.32
CA LYS A 78 10.57 10.59 -9.09
C LYS A 78 10.81 9.11 -9.35
N ARG A 79 9.73 8.31 -9.42
CA ARG A 79 9.79 6.85 -9.52
C ARG A 79 10.68 6.24 -8.43
N ALA A 80 10.43 6.63 -7.20
CA ALA A 80 11.27 6.32 -6.05
C ALA A 80 10.45 6.01 -4.80
N HIS A 81 10.97 5.13 -3.96
CA HIS A 81 10.51 4.95 -2.58
C HIS A 81 10.97 6.16 -1.76
N VAL A 82 10.05 6.88 -1.14
CA VAL A 82 10.36 8.16 -0.47
C VAL A 82 10.09 8.13 1.02
N ALA A 83 9.24 7.24 1.52
CA ALA A 83 8.94 7.11 2.94
C ALA A 83 8.40 5.73 3.27
N THR A 84 8.50 5.36 4.55
CA THR A 84 7.85 4.17 5.12
C THR A 84 7.07 4.58 6.36
N ILE A 85 5.81 4.22 6.41
CA ILE A 85 4.93 4.43 7.56
C ILE A 85 4.93 3.15 8.38
N ASP A 86 5.26 3.27 9.66
CA ASP A 86 5.19 2.17 10.63
C ASP A 86 3.76 2.07 11.17
N LEU A 87 3.12 0.93 10.96
CA LEU A 87 1.74 0.70 11.36
C LEU A 87 1.60 0.10 12.76
N ARG A 88 2.72 -0.19 13.46
CA ARG A 88 2.66 -0.84 14.77
C ARG A 88 1.74 -0.11 15.75
N PRO A 89 0.95 -0.83 16.56
CA PRO A 89 1.03 -2.29 16.80
C PRO A 89 0.28 -3.16 15.78
N TYR A 90 -0.24 -2.59 14.69
CA TYR A 90 -1.07 -3.31 13.70
C TYR A 90 -0.20 -4.00 12.66
N ILE A 91 -0.56 -5.24 12.32
CA ILE A 91 0.24 -6.13 11.48
C ILE A 91 -0.57 -6.76 10.34
N ALA A 92 0.13 -7.26 9.32
CA ALA A 92 -0.42 -7.82 8.10
C ALA A 92 -1.32 -6.81 7.32
N PRO A 93 -0.77 -5.62 6.96
CA PRO A 93 -1.54 -4.66 6.17
C PRO A 93 -1.83 -5.22 4.78
N HIS A 94 -3.08 -5.11 4.34
CA HIS A 94 -3.53 -5.75 3.11
C HIS A 94 -4.17 -4.74 2.14
N THR A 95 -5.50 -4.68 2.09
CA THR A 95 -6.22 -3.77 1.19
C THR A 95 -6.31 -2.37 1.78
N LEU A 96 -6.09 -1.37 0.93
CA LEU A 96 -6.16 0.03 1.32
C LEU A 96 -7.07 0.84 0.38
N LYS A 97 -7.74 1.85 0.93
CA LYS A 97 -8.62 2.79 0.23
C LYS A 97 -8.42 4.21 0.72
N LEU A 98 -8.55 5.14 -0.20
CA LEU A 98 -8.64 6.56 0.13
C LEU A 98 -10.08 6.90 0.52
N GLY A 99 -10.26 7.45 1.72
CA GLY A 99 -11.55 7.97 2.17
C GLY A 99 -11.85 9.35 1.60
N PRO A 100 -13.12 9.78 1.62
CA PRO A 100 -13.52 11.12 1.19
C PRO A 100 -12.93 12.23 2.07
N ASP A 101 -12.52 11.90 3.29
CA ASP A 101 -11.81 12.77 4.24
C ASP A 101 -10.31 12.91 3.93
N GLY A 102 -9.82 12.23 2.89
CA GLY A 102 -8.42 12.23 2.50
C GLY A 102 -7.51 11.34 3.35
N LEU A 103 -8.03 10.57 4.29
CA LEU A 103 -7.28 9.57 5.04
C LEU A 103 -7.19 8.25 4.28
N ILE A 104 -6.18 7.43 4.58
CA ILE A 104 -6.07 6.07 4.05
C ILE A 104 -6.58 5.08 5.09
N TYR A 105 -7.48 4.23 4.67
CA TYR A 105 -8.03 3.12 5.45
C TYR A 105 -7.39 1.82 4.98
N ILE A 106 -6.74 1.08 5.88
CA ILE A 106 -6.04 -0.16 5.54
C ILE A 106 -6.43 -1.31 6.47
N THR A 107 -6.85 -2.43 5.89
CA THR A 107 -7.08 -3.65 6.67
C THR A 107 -5.76 -4.19 7.20
N CYS A 108 -5.70 -4.45 8.51
CA CYS A 108 -4.57 -5.12 9.17
C CYS A 108 -5.06 -6.49 9.64
N GLU A 109 -4.88 -7.48 8.76
CA GLU A 109 -5.55 -8.79 8.84
C GLU A 109 -5.33 -9.49 10.19
N ASN A 110 -4.08 -9.62 10.62
CA ASN A 110 -3.76 -10.33 11.86
C ASN A 110 -4.08 -9.51 13.13
N SER A 111 -4.44 -8.26 13.00
CA SER A 111 -4.79 -7.37 14.12
C SER A 111 -6.29 -7.17 14.29
N ALA A 112 -7.10 -7.72 13.37
CA ALA A 112 -8.56 -7.53 13.35
C ALA A 112 -9.00 -6.06 13.33
N VAL A 113 -8.25 -5.17 12.66
CA VAL A 113 -8.56 -3.75 12.58
C VAL A 113 -8.48 -3.23 11.15
N VAL A 114 -9.15 -2.11 10.92
CA VAL A 114 -8.86 -1.17 9.84
C VAL A 114 -8.09 -0.02 10.47
N ALA A 115 -6.82 0.13 10.14
CA ALA A 115 -6.01 1.26 10.58
C ALA A 115 -6.28 2.47 9.69
N VAL A 116 -6.38 3.65 10.29
CA VAL A 116 -6.61 4.93 9.62
C VAL A 116 -5.34 5.75 9.65
N ILE A 117 -4.89 6.19 8.48
CA ILE A 117 -3.58 6.81 8.28
C ILE A 117 -3.77 8.24 7.80
N ASP A 118 -3.18 9.18 8.54
CA ASP A 118 -3.02 10.57 8.11
C ASP A 118 -1.77 10.66 7.22
N ARG A 119 -1.99 10.92 5.94
CA ARG A 119 -0.93 11.01 4.92
C ARG A 119 0.01 12.18 5.14
N ALA A 120 -0.50 13.30 5.67
CA ALA A 120 0.31 14.49 5.91
C ALA A 120 1.28 14.28 7.09
N LYS A 121 0.89 13.45 8.05
CA LYS A 121 1.70 13.11 9.23
C LYS A 121 2.47 11.81 9.07
N ASN A 122 2.20 11.02 8.02
CA ASN A 122 2.76 9.69 7.80
C ASN A 122 2.61 8.77 9.01
N LYS A 123 1.43 8.73 9.61
CA LYS A 123 1.18 7.90 10.80
C LYS A 123 -0.26 7.43 10.92
N VAL A 124 -0.43 6.35 11.68
CA VAL A 124 -1.74 5.88 12.13
C VAL A 124 -2.33 6.88 13.13
N VAL A 125 -3.57 7.29 12.92
CA VAL A 125 -4.31 8.23 13.78
C VAL A 125 -5.49 7.58 14.47
N GLU A 126 -6.00 6.47 13.92
CA GLU A 126 -7.14 5.74 14.46
C GLU A 126 -7.06 4.28 14.07
N ALA A 127 -7.77 3.41 14.78
CA ALA A 127 -7.99 2.02 14.41
C ALA A 127 -9.43 1.62 14.70
N ILE A 128 -10.07 1.04 13.70
CA ILE A 128 -11.47 0.59 13.75
C ILE A 128 -11.46 -0.92 13.89
N ASP A 129 -12.13 -1.46 14.90
CA ASP A 129 -12.29 -2.91 15.06
C ASP A 129 -13.07 -3.49 13.88
N SER A 130 -12.48 -4.42 13.16
CA SER A 130 -13.11 -5.11 12.04
C SER A 130 -13.87 -6.38 12.46
N GLY A 131 -13.78 -6.78 13.71
CA GLY A 131 -14.41 -7.98 14.26
C GLY A 131 -13.85 -9.29 13.71
N SER A 132 -12.78 -9.28 12.93
CA SER A 132 -12.23 -10.47 12.29
C SER A 132 -10.73 -10.36 12.01
N THR A 133 -9.97 -11.40 12.38
CA THR A 133 -8.56 -11.57 12.03
C THR A 133 -8.33 -11.98 10.56
N ASN A 134 -9.41 -12.07 9.77
CA ASN A 134 -9.36 -12.38 8.34
C ASN A 134 -9.96 -11.26 7.49
N GLY A 135 -9.96 -10.01 7.98
CA GLY A 135 -10.40 -8.86 7.23
C GLY A 135 -9.53 -8.68 5.98
N HIS A 136 -10.11 -8.93 4.79
CA HIS A 136 -9.37 -8.96 3.54
C HIS A 136 -9.57 -7.68 2.72
N ARG A 137 -10.81 -7.36 2.40
CA ARG A 137 -11.14 -6.19 1.58
C ARG A 137 -12.04 -5.23 2.32
N LEU A 138 -11.92 -3.95 1.99
CA LEU A 138 -12.82 -2.91 2.45
C LEU A 138 -13.31 -2.09 1.26
N ILE A 139 -14.49 -1.52 1.43
CA ILE A 139 -15.08 -0.53 0.54
C ILE A 139 -15.52 0.63 1.42
N ILE A 140 -15.33 1.83 0.96
CA ILE A 140 -15.81 3.05 1.60
C ILE A 140 -16.98 3.55 0.76
N ALA A 141 -18.12 3.81 1.38
CA ALA A 141 -19.27 4.37 0.71
C ALA A 141 -18.98 5.82 0.24
N PRO A 142 -19.65 6.32 -0.82
CA PRO A 142 -19.39 7.66 -1.34
C PRO A 142 -19.68 8.79 -0.33
N ASP A 143 -20.51 8.52 0.64
CA ASP A 143 -20.93 9.41 1.72
C ASP A 143 -20.12 9.22 3.03
N GLY A 144 -19.13 8.34 3.02
CA GLY A 144 -18.23 8.08 4.16
C GLY A 144 -18.64 6.93 5.04
#